data_9acc31ff55478a3b5e17285412248c6e
#
_entry.id   9acc31ff55478a3b5e17285412248c6e
#
_cell.length_a   1.000
_cell.length_b   1.000
_cell.length_c   1.000
_cell.angle_alpha   90.00
_cell.angle_beta   90.00
_cell.angle_gamma   90.00
#
_symmetry.space_group_name_H-M   'P 1'
#
loop_
_entity.id
_entity.type
_entity.pdbx_description
1 polymer ?
#
loop_
_entity_poly.entity_id
_entity_poly.type
_entity_poly.pdbx_seq_one_letter_code
_entity_poly.pdbx_strand_id
1 'polypeptide(L)'
;MTPDPSRTKLWSLILTLMAVGECSGTQTVFLSRSEASGALSSRVRRANSFLEELKLGNLERECVEEQCSYEEAREIMSVPEQLEDFWRRYTEVDQCQSAPCQNGATCVSQANAYICICPVNFEGRLCDKEILPVGSFGCLYRNGGCEHFCVEINDAMHHCACAPGYTLHKDNSSCTPSVDFPCGRVQVKPVGPRVVRGDVCPKGHCPWQALLQYDGVYQCGGVILDTQWILTAAHCIWNKDPSLLQVTVGEHIRDKNEGTEQMRKISRVFLHPRYNHSSSDSDLALLRLHRPFTINTFAIPACLPPANASSKSFMRTLNSVRMSTVSGWGRLAASGPPSLILQRLELPRVSQEECKQRSGLALTSNMLCAGFEEGGRDACQGDSGGPLVTLYKSSWFLTGIVSWGRGCARAELYGVYTRVSAFVEWISDIINSN
;
A
#
# COMPACT_ATOMS: atom_id res chain seq x y z
N MET A 1 -24.56 -39.33 58.40
CA MET A 1 -25.25 -38.05 58.43
C MET A 1 -25.89 -37.86 57.08
N THR A 2 -27.19 -37.81 57.09
CA THR A 2 -28.11 -37.89 55.93
C THR A 2 -28.08 -36.70 55.03
N PRO A 3 -28.25 -36.81 53.66
CA PRO A 3 -28.44 -35.70 52.79
C PRO A 3 -29.90 -35.24 52.69
N ASP A 4 -30.11 -33.97 52.70
CA ASP A 4 -31.33 -33.18 52.57
C ASP A 4 -32.00 -33.29 51.21
N PRO A 5 -33.30 -33.57 51.07
CA PRO A 5 -34.02 -33.74 49.81
C PRO A 5 -34.84 -32.49 49.47
N SER A 6 -34.22 -31.37 49.08
CA SER A 6 -34.95 -30.15 48.69
C SER A 6 -34.53 -29.49 47.41
N ARG A 7 -34.04 -30.23 46.37
CA ARG A 7 -33.66 -29.69 45.09
C ARG A 7 -34.31 -30.35 43.85
N THR A 8 -35.52 -30.85 43.97
CA THR A 8 -36.26 -31.45 42.83
C THR A 8 -37.67 -30.90 42.65
N LYS A 9 -37.86 -29.58 42.65
CA LYS A 9 -39.14 -28.96 42.24
C LYS A 9 -38.94 -27.53 41.70
N LEU A 10 -38.14 -27.34 40.68
CA LEU A 10 -38.09 -26.04 39.99
C LEU A 10 -37.88 -26.15 38.48
N TRP A 11 -38.24 -27.25 37.85
CA TRP A 11 -38.13 -27.45 36.40
C TRP A 11 -39.44 -27.73 35.70
N SER A 12 -40.59 -27.37 36.28
CA SER A 12 -41.91 -27.66 35.71
C SER A 12 -42.83 -26.46 35.53
N LEU A 13 -42.32 -25.21 35.49
CA LEU A 13 -43.18 -24.02 35.40
C LEU A 13 -42.66 -22.93 34.43
N ILE A 14 -41.89 -23.28 33.40
CA ILE A 14 -41.49 -22.37 32.31
C ILE A 14 -41.88 -22.97 30.95
N LEU A 15 -42.98 -23.62 30.82
CA LEU A 15 -43.41 -24.22 29.54
C LEU A 15 -44.88 -23.92 29.19
N THR A 16 -45.42 -22.76 29.60
CA THR A 16 -46.72 -22.29 29.10
C THR A 16 -46.82 -20.79 29.22
N LEU A 17 -46.18 -20.07 28.27
CA LEU A 17 -46.52 -18.68 27.90
C LEU A 17 -45.58 -18.20 26.78
N MET A 18 -45.64 -18.84 25.61
CA MET A 18 -45.25 -18.24 24.36
C MET A 18 -46.23 -18.68 23.27
N ALA A 19 -47.32 -18.00 23.19
CA ALA A 19 -48.22 -18.06 22.04
C ALA A 19 -48.42 -16.67 21.53
N VAL A 20 -48.12 -16.55 20.23
CA VAL A 20 -48.60 -15.56 19.24
C VAL A 20 -48.01 -14.16 19.34
N GLY A 21 -47.00 -13.93 18.53
CA GLY A 21 -46.61 -12.67 17.93
C GLY A 21 -46.16 -12.94 16.50
N GLU A 22 -47.04 -12.78 15.52
CA GLU A 22 -46.68 -12.85 14.09
C GLU A 22 -45.68 -11.78 13.79
N CYS A 23 -44.43 -12.15 13.50
CA CYS A 23 -43.40 -11.28 12.93
C CYS A 23 -43.26 -11.64 11.45
N SER A 24 -43.91 -10.86 10.63
CA SER A 24 -43.81 -10.87 9.18
C SER A 24 -42.38 -10.52 8.77
N GLY A 25 -41.74 -11.34 7.94
CA GLY A 25 -40.50 -10.99 7.21
C GLY A 25 -39.20 -11.48 7.81
N THR A 26 -38.99 -12.80 7.89
CA THR A 26 -37.65 -13.37 8.04
C THR A 26 -36.94 -13.35 6.69
N GLN A 27 -36.08 -12.35 6.48
CA GLN A 27 -34.98 -12.53 5.52
C GLN A 27 -34.09 -13.64 6.08
N THR A 28 -34.13 -14.79 5.44
CA THR A 28 -33.27 -15.93 5.77
C THR A 28 -31.83 -15.56 5.42
N VAL A 29 -30.94 -15.55 6.42
CA VAL A 29 -29.49 -15.36 6.27
C VAL A 29 -28.83 -16.51 5.48
N PHE A 30 -29.60 -17.54 5.13
CA PHE A 30 -29.10 -18.70 4.40
C PHE A 30 -29.69 -18.74 3.00
N LEU A 31 -28.81 -18.96 2.00
CA LEU A 31 -29.18 -19.19 0.62
C LEU A 31 -30.06 -20.45 0.50
N SER A 32 -31.06 -20.43 -0.35
CA SER A 32 -31.82 -21.64 -0.72
C SER A 32 -30.89 -22.69 -1.35
N ARG A 33 -31.28 -23.96 -1.29
CA ARG A 33 -30.49 -25.08 -1.86
C ARG A 33 -30.15 -24.89 -3.33
N SER A 34 -31.00 -24.23 -4.09
CA SER A 34 -30.79 -23.93 -5.51
C SER A 34 -29.78 -22.78 -5.69
N GLU A 35 -29.84 -21.75 -4.85
CA GLU A 35 -28.89 -20.63 -4.88
C GLU A 35 -27.51 -21.05 -4.37
N ALA A 36 -27.46 -21.88 -3.32
CA ALA A 36 -26.23 -22.48 -2.83
C ALA A 36 -25.57 -23.41 -3.86
N SER A 37 -26.38 -24.18 -4.60
CA SER A 37 -25.91 -25.07 -5.68
C SER A 37 -25.36 -24.26 -6.87
N GLY A 38 -25.99 -23.12 -7.21
CA GLY A 38 -25.50 -22.18 -8.22
C GLY A 38 -24.20 -21.50 -7.79
N ALA A 39 -24.07 -21.11 -6.52
CA ALA A 39 -22.85 -20.52 -5.97
C ALA A 39 -21.68 -21.53 -5.87
N LEU A 40 -21.99 -22.81 -5.66
CA LEU A 40 -20.99 -23.88 -5.61
C LEU A 40 -20.55 -24.33 -7.01
N SER A 41 -21.45 -24.29 -8.02
CA SER A 41 -21.10 -24.62 -9.41
C SER A 41 -20.27 -23.53 -10.09
N SER A 42 -20.28 -22.30 -9.59
CA SER A 42 -19.42 -21.19 -10.07
C SER A 42 -18.02 -21.15 -9.42
N ARG A 43 -17.73 -22.03 -8.48
CA ARG A 43 -16.37 -22.20 -7.95
C ARG A 43 -15.57 -23.07 -8.92
N VAL A 44 -14.76 -22.42 -9.75
CA VAL A 44 -13.61 -23.08 -10.39
C VAL A 44 -12.78 -23.72 -9.28
N ARG A 45 -12.75 -25.05 -9.20
CA ARG A 45 -11.91 -25.77 -8.26
C ARG A 45 -10.46 -25.49 -8.61
N ARG A 46 -9.74 -24.83 -7.74
CA ARG A 46 -8.28 -24.86 -7.77
C ARG A 46 -7.87 -26.27 -7.35
N ALA A 47 -7.43 -27.09 -8.28
CA ALA A 47 -6.77 -28.34 -7.98
C ALA A 47 -5.38 -28.00 -7.44
N ASN A 48 -5.16 -28.25 -6.17
CA ASN A 48 -3.87 -28.34 -5.51
C ASN A 48 -4.02 -29.35 -4.38
N SER A 49 -4.24 -30.61 -4.73
CA SER A 49 -4.13 -31.72 -3.79
C SER A 49 -2.78 -32.41 -4.04
N PHE A 50 -1.98 -32.59 -2.98
CA PHE A 50 -0.69 -33.28 -3.01
C PHE A 50 -0.66 -34.66 -3.71
N LEU A 51 -1.83 -35.24 -4.00
CA LEU A 51 -1.98 -36.50 -4.74
C LEU A 51 -2.28 -36.33 -6.24
N GLU A 52 -2.45 -35.11 -6.74
CA GLU A 52 -2.73 -34.83 -8.15
C GLU A 52 -1.48 -34.83 -9.03
N GLU A 53 -0.34 -34.42 -8.48
CA GLU A 53 0.96 -34.50 -9.17
C GLU A 53 1.40 -35.93 -9.51
N LEU A 54 0.75 -36.96 -8.96
CA LEU A 54 1.01 -38.37 -9.25
C LEU A 54 0.18 -38.94 -10.39
N LYS A 55 -0.74 -38.17 -10.97
CA LYS A 55 -1.54 -38.60 -12.13
C LYS A 55 -0.94 -38.00 -13.40
N LEU A 56 -0.78 -38.83 -14.43
CA LEU A 56 -0.39 -38.39 -15.77
C LEU A 56 -1.29 -37.24 -16.23
N GLY A 57 -0.69 -36.11 -16.64
CA GLY A 57 -1.37 -34.92 -17.11
C GLY A 57 -2.32 -35.23 -18.26
N ASN A 58 -3.54 -34.73 -18.18
CA ASN A 58 -4.56 -34.86 -19.23
C ASN A 58 -4.96 -33.44 -19.64
N LEU A 59 -4.86 -33.16 -20.95
CA LEU A 59 -5.17 -31.84 -21.54
C LEU A 59 -6.54 -31.32 -21.16
N GLU A 60 -7.53 -32.23 -21.08
CA GLU A 60 -8.91 -31.85 -20.73
C GLU A 60 -9.00 -31.35 -19.29
N ARG A 61 -8.37 -32.02 -18.36
CA ARG A 61 -8.36 -31.62 -16.94
C ARG A 61 -7.56 -30.36 -16.71
N GLU A 62 -6.34 -30.32 -17.25
CA GLU A 62 -5.39 -29.24 -16.93
C GLU A 62 -5.69 -27.93 -17.70
N CYS A 63 -6.20 -28.04 -18.94
CA CYS A 63 -6.33 -26.88 -19.82
C CYS A 63 -7.78 -26.54 -20.21
N VAL A 64 -8.77 -27.44 -20.00
CA VAL A 64 -10.18 -27.17 -20.29
C VAL A 64 -11.00 -26.96 -19.03
N GLU A 65 -10.76 -27.78 -17.98
CA GLU A 65 -11.44 -27.64 -16.69
C GLU A 65 -10.76 -26.61 -15.77
N GLU A 66 -9.45 -26.36 -15.96
CA GLU A 66 -8.64 -25.41 -15.20
C GLU A 66 -7.88 -24.43 -16.12
N GLN A 67 -7.23 -23.43 -15.57
CA GLN A 67 -6.34 -22.53 -16.32
C GLN A 67 -4.97 -23.17 -16.49
N CYS A 68 -4.62 -23.47 -17.72
CA CYS A 68 -3.38 -24.09 -18.11
C CYS A 68 -2.24 -23.06 -18.26
N SER A 69 -1.09 -23.36 -17.73
CA SER A 69 0.15 -22.65 -18.04
C SER A 69 0.80 -23.27 -19.30
N TYR A 70 1.69 -22.49 -19.95
CA TYR A 70 2.45 -23.03 -21.11
C TYR A 70 3.30 -24.23 -20.74
N GLU A 71 3.85 -24.27 -19.52
CA GLU A 71 4.67 -25.37 -19.01
C GLU A 71 3.83 -26.65 -18.85
N GLU A 72 2.63 -26.58 -18.29
CA GLU A 72 1.70 -27.70 -18.14
C GLU A 72 1.27 -28.25 -19.51
N ALA A 73 0.94 -27.35 -20.47
CA ALA A 73 0.64 -27.77 -21.82
C ALA A 73 1.83 -28.46 -22.50
N ARG A 74 3.06 -28.03 -22.23
CA ARG A 74 4.31 -28.61 -22.76
C ARG A 74 4.60 -29.99 -22.19
N GLU A 75 4.26 -30.24 -20.93
CA GLU A 75 4.42 -31.56 -20.31
C GLU A 75 3.50 -32.61 -20.94
N ILE A 76 2.33 -32.18 -21.39
CA ILE A 76 1.33 -33.06 -22.01
C ILE A 76 1.57 -33.23 -23.51
N MET A 77 1.99 -32.16 -24.19
CA MET A 77 2.21 -32.12 -25.64
C MET A 77 3.69 -32.21 -25.99
N SER A 78 4.14 -33.39 -26.31
CA SER A 78 5.56 -33.67 -26.63
C SER A 78 6.02 -33.16 -28.01
N VAL A 79 5.08 -32.74 -28.90
CA VAL A 79 5.39 -32.24 -30.25
C VAL A 79 5.33 -30.71 -30.25
N PRO A 80 6.47 -30.00 -30.46
CA PRO A 80 6.52 -28.53 -30.34
C PRO A 80 5.52 -27.79 -31.26
N GLU A 81 5.36 -28.23 -32.51
CA GLU A 81 4.43 -27.60 -33.45
C GLU A 81 2.97 -27.70 -33.01
N GLN A 82 2.59 -28.83 -32.42
CA GLN A 82 1.23 -29.04 -31.89
C GLN A 82 0.99 -28.21 -30.63
N LEU A 83 2.00 -28.09 -29.79
CA LEU A 83 1.95 -27.23 -28.60
C LEU A 83 1.77 -25.76 -28.98
N GLU A 84 2.53 -25.26 -29.96
CA GLU A 84 2.41 -23.87 -30.39
C GLU A 84 1.08 -23.56 -31.05
N ASP A 85 0.56 -24.48 -31.89
CA ASP A 85 -0.77 -24.31 -32.52
C ASP A 85 -1.89 -24.38 -31.48
N PHE A 86 -1.82 -25.31 -30.52
CA PHE A 86 -2.73 -25.38 -29.38
C PHE A 86 -2.66 -24.11 -28.54
N TRP A 87 -1.47 -23.68 -28.14
CA TRP A 87 -1.28 -22.52 -27.27
C TRP A 87 -1.80 -21.24 -27.92
N ARG A 88 -1.54 -21.06 -29.21
CA ARG A 88 -2.08 -19.96 -29.98
C ARG A 88 -3.61 -19.95 -29.95
N ARG A 89 -4.27 -21.07 -30.24
CA ARG A 89 -5.74 -21.16 -30.19
C ARG A 89 -6.30 -20.98 -28.79
N TYR A 90 -5.60 -21.50 -27.78
CA TYR A 90 -5.97 -21.39 -26.38
C TYR A 90 -5.90 -19.94 -25.86
N THR A 91 -4.92 -19.17 -26.33
CA THR A 91 -4.73 -17.77 -25.95
C THR A 91 -5.47 -16.77 -26.87
N GLU A 92 -5.83 -17.17 -28.08
CA GLU A 92 -6.55 -16.34 -29.05
C GLU A 92 -8.09 -16.36 -28.90
N VAL A 93 -8.65 -17.14 -27.98
CA VAL A 93 -10.10 -17.15 -27.73
C VAL A 93 -10.51 -15.78 -27.18
N ASP A 94 -11.39 -15.09 -27.92
CA ASP A 94 -11.99 -13.84 -27.46
C ASP A 94 -12.95 -14.10 -26.30
N GLN A 95 -12.47 -13.86 -25.08
CA GLN A 95 -13.23 -14.04 -23.85
C GLN A 95 -14.39 -13.02 -23.71
N CYS A 96 -14.44 -12.03 -24.59
CA CYS A 96 -15.51 -11.04 -24.64
C CYS A 96 -16.68 -11.45 -25.52
N GLN A 97 -16.59 -12.57 -26.29
CA GLN A 97 -17.62 -13.03 -27.20
C GLN A 97 -18.97 -13.32 -26.48
N SER A 98 -18.92 -13.74 -25.21
CA SER A 98 -20.11 -13.97 -24.39
C SER A 98 -20.75 -12.68 -23.85
N ALA A 99 -20.18 -11.50 -24.17
CA ALA A 99 -20.57 -10.18 -23.65
C ALA A 99 -20.74 -10.15 -22.10
N PRO A 100 -19.72 -10.55 -21.33
CA PRO A 100 -19.87 -10.74 -19.89
C PRO A 100 -20.00 -9.42 -19.12
N CYS A 101 -19.59 -8.29 -19.71
CA CYS A 101 -19.61 -6.99 -19.08
C CYS A 101 -20.98 -6.33 -19.21
N GLN A 102 -21.49 -5.80 -18.10
CA GLN A 102 -22.82 -5.20 -18.01
C GLN A 102 -22.79 -3.66 -18.10
N ASN A 103 -23.95 -3.05 -18.16
CA ASN A 103 -24.14 -1.60 -18.09
C ASN A 103 -23.30 -0.78 -19.09
N GLY A 104 -23.07 -1.33 -20.30
CA GLY A 104 -22.30 -0.63 -21.32
C GLY A 104 -20.79 -0.58 -21.07
N ALA A 105 -20.28 -1.44 -20.22
CA ALA A 105 -18.85 -1.55 -19.96
C ALA A 105 -18.08 -2.09 -21.17
N THR A 106 -16.84 -1.62 -21.33
CA THR A 106 -15.93 -2.12 -22.36
C THR A 106 -15.27 -3.42 -21.89
N CYS A 107 -15.45 -4.49 -22.66
CA CYS A 107 -14.77 -5.76 -22.39
C CYS A 107 -13.41 -5.76 -23.10
N VAL A 108 -12.36 -6.16 -22.38
CA VAL A 108 -11.00 -6.36 -22.90
C VAL A 108 -10.64 -7.83 -22.71
N SER A 109 -10.50 -8.56 -23.81
CA SER A 109 -10.09 -9.96 -23.78
C SER A 109 -8.61 -10.09 -23.44
N GLN A 110 -8.28 -11.06 -22.61
CA GLN A 110 -6.93 -11.46 -22.24
C GLN A 110 -6.79 -12.98 -22.38
N ALA A 111 -5.56 -13.51 -22.27
CA ALA A 111 -5.34 -14.95 -22.29
C ALA A 111 -6.17 -15.62 -21.17
N ASN A 112 -7.17 -16.39 -21.56
CA ASN A 112 -8.11 -17.12 -20.68
C ASN A 112 -8.86 -16.28 -19.63
N ALA A 113 -8.94 -14.98 -19.84
CA ALA A 113 -9.63 -14.06 -18.95
C ALA A 113 -10.19 -12.85 -19.71
N TYR A 114 -11.05 -12.10 -19.08
CA TYR A 114 -11.48 -10.79 -19.54
C TYR A 114 -11.46 -9.78 -18.41
N ILE A 115 -11.34 -8.53 -18.77
CA ILE A 115 -11.46 -7.39 -17.86
C ILE A 115 -12.57 -6.50 -18.38
N CYS A 116 -13.52 -6.15 -17.49
CA CYS A 116 -14.52 -5.15 -17.79
C CYS A 116 -14.02 -3.77 -17.32
N ILE A 117 -13.96 -2.81 -18.23
CA ILE A 117 -13.74 -1.40 -17.93
C ILE A 117 -15.11 -0.77 -17.71
N CYS A 118 -15.43 -0.51 -16.46
CA CYS A 118 -16.74 0.01 -16.09
C CYS A 118 -16.91 1.48 -16.49
N PRO A 119 -18.10 1.88 -16.97
CA PRO A 119 -18.44 3.27 -17.15
C PRO A 119 -18.59 3.96 -15.79
N VAL A 120 -18.66 5.28 -15.82
CA VAL A 120 -18.90 6.12 -14.63
C VAL A 120 -20.22 5.64 -13.97
N ASN A 121 -20.20 5.49 -12.65
CA ASN A 121 -21.31 5.02 -11.81
C ASN A 121 -21.51 3.49 -11.72
N PHE A 122 -20.64 2.68 -12.30
CA PHE A 122 -20.70 1.23 -12.14
C PHE A 122 -19.38 0.65 -11.65
N GLU A 123 -19.44 -0.41 -10.85
CA GLU A 123 -18.30 -1.15 -10.32
C GLU A 123 -18.56 -2.66 -10.28
N GLY A 124 -17.60 -3.42 -9.84
CA GLY A 124 -17.64 -4.87 -9.80
C GLY A 124 -16.90 -5.50 -10.97
N ARG A 125 -16.67 -6.81 -10.90
CA ARG A 125 -15.96 -7.56 -11.93
C ARG A 125 -16.63 -7.50 -13.29
N LEU A 126 -17.96 -7.46 -13.28
CA LEU A 126 -18.82 -7.43 -14.47
C LEU A 126 -19.43 -6.04 -14.71
N CYS A 127 -19.10 -5.04 -13.89
CA CYS A 127 -19.74 -3.73 -13.85
C CYS A 127 -21.26 -3.81 -13.58
N ASP A 128 -21.65 -4.77 -12.78
CA ASP A 128 -23.04 -5.12 -12.44
C ASP A 128 -23.57 -4.34 -11.23
N LYS A 129 -22.71 -3.63 -10.52
CA LYS A 129 -23.07 -2.88 -9.32
C LYS A 129 -23.10 -1.39 -9.59
N GLU A 130 -24.23 -0.78 -9.31
CA GLU A 130 -24.37 0.67 -9.38
C GLU A 130 -23.62 1.33 -8.22
N ILE A 131 -22.80 2.33 -8.53
CA ILE A 131 -22.12 3.15 -7.53
C ILE A 131 -23.15 4.13 -6.97
N LEU A 132 -23.50 3.99 -5.69
CA LEU A 132 -24.36 4.94 -5.01
C LEU A 132 -23.75 6.36 -5.09
N PRO A 133 -24.58 7.41 -5.18
CA PRO A 133 -24.10 8.78 -5.25
C PRO A 133 -23.09 9.08 -4.14
N VAL A 134 -21.92 9.57 -4.50
CA VAL A 134 -20.76 9.76 -3.62
C VAL A 134 -21.09 10.65 -2.39
N GLY A 135 -22.12 11.48 -2.45
CA GLY A 135 -22.53 12.33 -1.34
C GLY A 135 -23.32 11.64 -0.21
N SER A 136 -23.74 10.38 -0.40
CA SER A 136 -24.67 9.73 0.56
C SER A 136 -23.99 9.21 1.84
N PHE A 137 -22.66 9.10 1.88
CA PHE A 137 -21.91 8.50 2.99
C PHE A 137 -20.75 9.39 3.49
N GLY A 138 -20.75 10.67 3.20
CA GLY A 138 -19.68 11.59 3.59
C GLY A 138 -18.31 11.13 3.08
N CYS A 139 -17.26 11.33 3.89
CA CYS A 139 -15.90 10.93 3.56
C CYS A 139 -15.61 9.43 3.70
N LEU A 140 -16.51 8.66 4.33
CA LEU A 140 -16.28 7.23 4.60
C LEU A 140 -16.26 6.40 3.32
N TYR A 141 -17.09 6.74 2.34
CA TYR A 141 -17.16 6.03 1.09
C TYR A 141 -16.31 6.72 0.03
N ARG A 142 -15.31 6.00 -0.50
CA ARG A 142 -14.41 6.46 -1.58
C ARG A 142 -13.82 7.85 -1.35
N ASN A 143 -13.54 8.19 -0.09
CA ASN A 143 -13.01 9.50 0.29
C ASN A 143 -13.93 10.66 -0.14
N GLY A 144 -15.25 10.46 -0.12
CA GLY A 144 -16.21 11.45 -0.60
C GLY A 144 -16.08 11.82 -2.09
N GLY A 145 -15.38 11.01 -2.89
CA GLY A 145 -15.02 11.29 -4.29
C GLY A 145 -13.83 12.23 -4.45
N CYS A 146 -13.30 12.81 -3.38
CA CYS A 146 -12.20 13.77 -3.41
C CYS A 146 -10.91 13.17 -3.96
N GLU A 147 -10.17 13.97 -4.75
CA GLU A 147 -8.87 13.56 -5.26
C GLU A 147 -7.82 13.52 -4.15
N HIS A 148 -7.84 14.50 -3.21
CA HIS A 148 -6.96 14.49 -2.06
C HIS A 148 -7.77 14.33 -0.76
N PHE A 149 -8.02 15.39 -0.04
CA PHE A 149 -8.58 15.33 1.31
C PHE A 149 -10.10 15.53 1.29
N CYS A 150 -10.79 14.68 2.02
CA CYS A 150 -12.22 14.85 2.29
C CYS A 150 -12.40 15.39 3.71
N VAL A 151 -13.07 16.51 3.84
CA VAL A 151 -13.33 17.20 5.10
C VAL A 151 -14.81 17.10 5.43
N GLU A 152 -15.15 16.37 6.48
CA GLU A 152 -16.51 16.24 6.97
C GLU A 152 -16.98 17.56 7.62
N ILE A 153 -18.14 18.06 7.19
CA ILE A 153 -18.83 19.19 7.80
C ILE A 153 -19.83 18.66 8.83
N ASN A 154 -20.56 17.62 8.45
CA ASN A 154 -21.47 16.84 9.29
C ASN A 154 -21.65 15.45 8.66
N ASP A 155 -22.50 14.60 9.27
CA ASP A 155 -22.68 13.21 8.85
C ASP A 155 -23.11 13.03 7.38
N ALA A 156 -23.69 14.06 6.76
CA ALA A 156 -24.21 14.01 5.38
C ALA A 156 -23.45 14.90 4.40
N MET A 157 -22.67 15.87 4.89
CA MET A 157 -22.01 16.86 4.04
C MET A 157 -20.50 16.86 4.24
N HIS A 158 -19.79 16.97 3.14
CA HIS A 158 -18.33 17.11 3.12
C HIS A 158 -17.92 18.11 2.01
N HIS A 159 -16.68 18.55 2.06
CA HIS A 159 -16.02 19.25 0.97
C HIS A 159 -14.64 18.67 0.73
N CYS A 160 -14.15 18.79 -0.49
CA CYS A 160 -12.81 18.38 -0.84
C CYS A 160 -11.80 19.49 -0.59
N ALA A 161 -10.61 19.12 -0.16
CA ALA A 161 -9.45 19.99 -0.02
C ALA A 161 -8.23 19.37 -0.71
N CYS A 162 -7.31 20.22 -1.11
CA CYS A 162 -6.12 19.77 -1.84
C CYS A 162 -4.85 19.87 -0.99
N ALA A 163 -3.85 19.04 -1.32
CA ALA A 163 -2.52 19.10 -0.74
C ALA A 163 -1.80 20.40 -1.15
N PRO A 164 -0.74 20.81 -0.43
CA PRO A 164 0.06 21.98 -0.78
C PRO A 164 0.58 21.93 -2.22
N GLY A 165 0.48 23.04 -2.95
CA GLY A 165 0.83 23.14 -4.37
C GLY A 165 -0.28 22.73 -5.33
N TYR A 166 -1.50 22.51 -4.83
CA TYR A 166 -2.70 22.23 -5.63
C TYR A 166 -3.86 23.16 -5.24
N THR A 167 -4.74 23.41 -6.18
CA THR A 167 -6.00 24.12 -5.98
C THR A 167 -7.18 23.25 -6.36
N LEU A 168 -8.28 23.40 -5.63
CA LEU A 168 -9.51 22.66 -5.91
C LEU A 168 -10.09 23.14 -7.24
N HIS A 169 -10.38 22.21 -8.13
CA HIS A 169 -10.97 22.49 -9.43
C HIS A 169 -12.47 22.86 -9.30
N LYS A 170 -13.06 23.41 -10.36
CA LYS A 170 -14.47 23.83 -10.39
C LYS A 170 -15.49 22.69 -10.19
N ASP A 171 -15.05 21.44 -10.37
CA ASP A 171 -15.86 20.24 -10.10
C ASP A 171 -15.99 19.92 -8.59
N ASN A 172 -15.35 20.72 -7.73
CA ASN A 172 -15.31 20.55 -6.27
C ASN A 172 -14.76 19.19 -5.80
N SER A 173 -14.04 18.43 -6.65
CA SER A 173 -13.50 17.11 -6.31
C SER A 173 -12.06 16.90 -6.74
N SER A 174 -11.65 17.42 -7.88
CA SER A 174 -10.30 17.28 -8.44
C SER A 174 -9.35 18.35 -7.92
N CYS A 175 -8.06 18.02 -7.87
CA CYS A 175 -6.99 18.92 -7.41
C CYS A 175 -6.03 19.21 -8.56
N THR A 176 -6.04 20.43 -9.07
CA THR A 176 -5.15 20.86 -10.15
C THR A 176 -3.87 21.47 -9.60
N PRO A 177 -2.70 21.16 -10.16
CA PRO A 177 -1.45 21.82 -9.78
C PRO A 177 -1.53 23.33 -9.89
N SER A 178 -1.10 24.04 -8.86
CA SER A 178 -0.98 25.50 -8.84
C SER A 178 0.47 25.97 -8.92
N VAL A 179 1.41 25.02 -8.91
CA VAL A 179 2.85 25.24 -9.05
C VAL A 179 3.44 24.23 -10.02
N ASP A 180 4.63 24.49 -10.56
CA ASP A 180 5.29 23.61 -11.54
C ASP A 180 5.62 22.24 -10.96
N PHE A 181 6.03 22.17 -9.69
CA PHE A 181 6.44 20.96 -9.00
C PHE A 181 5.63 20.75 -7.71
N PRO A 182 4.35 20.36 -7.80
CA PRO A 182 3.54 20.10 -6.62
C PRO A 182 4.00 18.83 -5.91
N CYS A 183 3.73 18.71 -4.60
CA CYS A 183 4.12 17.53 -3.84
C CYS A 183 3.57 16.24 -4.45
N GLY A 184 4.29 15.14 -4.28
CA GLY A 184 3.86 13.79 -4.63
C GLY A 184 3.64 13.53 -6.12
N ARG A 185 4.09 14.40 -7.02
CA ARG A 185 3.89 14.24 -8.46
C ARG A 185 5.21 14.03 -9.20
N VAL A 186 5.37 12.86 -9.81
CA VAL A 186 6.49 12.55 -10.68
C VAL A 186 6.34 13.29 -12.01
N GLN A 187 7.37 14.04 -12.44
CA GLN A 187 7.33 14.88 -13.63
C GLN A 187 7.95 14.22 -14.87
N VAL A 188 8.67 13.12 -14.67
CA VAL A 188 9.27 12.36 -15.78
C VAL A 188 8.26 11.40 -16.41
N LYS A 189 8.41 11.13 -17.71
CA LYS A 189 7.54 10.17 -18.40
C LYS A 189 7.73 8.76 -17.81
N PRO A 190 6.66 7.95 -17.73
CA PRO A 190 6.78 6.55 -17.34
C PRO A 190 7.80 5.82 -18.25
N VAL A 191 8.73 5.09 -17.66
CA VAL A 191 9.72 4.29 -18.39
C VAL A 191 9.33 2.83 -18.31
N GLY A 192 8.84 2.27 -19.40
CA GLY A 192 8.61 0.83 -19.57
C GLY A 192 7.49 0.19 -18.73
N PRO A 193 7.28 -1.11 -18.88
CA PRO A 193 6.31 -1.86 -18.09
C PRO A 193 6.69 -1.89 -16.61
N ARG A 194 5.68 -1.92 -15.74
CA ARG A 194 5.82 -1.97 -14.28
C ARG A 194 6.59 -3.24 -13.90
N VAL A 195 7.78 -3.11 -13.32
CA VAL A 195 8.64 -4.24 -12.98
C VAL A 195 8.34 -4.72 -11.56
N VAL A 196 8.33 -6.05 -11.33
CA VAL A 196 7.72 -6.72 -10.17
C VAL A 196 8.72 -7.11 -9.07
N ARG A 197 10.03 -6.83 -9.24
CA ARG A 197 11.06 -7.37 -8.34
C ARG A 197 12.08 -6.32 -7.98
N GLY A 198 11.93 -5.53 -6.91
CA GLY A 198 12.94 -4.61 -6.42
C GLY A 198 13.88 -4.07 -7.52
N ASP A 199 13.65 -2.86 -8.02
CA ASP A 199 14.29 -2.36 -9.23
C ASP A 199 14.99 -1.05 -8.95
N VAL A 200 15.90 -0.72 -9.85
CA VAL A 200 16.41 0.64 -9.94
C VAL A 200 15.22 1.60 -10.01
N CYS A 201 15.14 2.56 -9.09
CA CYS A 201 14.23 3.68 -9.28
C CYS A 201 14.74 4.53 -10.45
N PRO A 202 14.05 4.59 -11.61
CA PRO A 202 14.54 5.38 -12.72
C PRO A 202 14.74 6.85 -12.30
N LYS A 203 15.74 7.51 -12.85
CA LYS A 203 16.08 8.88 -12.47
C LYS A 203 14.87 9.82 -12.54
N GLY A 204 14.58 10.52 -11.44
CA GLY A 204 13.43 11.40 -11.29
C GLY A 204 12.11 10.72 -10.94
N HIS A 205 12.06 9.38 -10.77
CA HIS A 205 10.84 8.66 -10.38
C HIS A 205 10.66 8.52 -8.86
N CYS A 206 11.69 8.79 -8.06
CA CYS A 206 11.65 8.87 -6.60
C CYS A 206 12.13 10.25 -6.13
N PRO A 207 11.52 11.37 -6.59
CA PRO A 207 12.09 12.70 -6.42
C PRO A 207 12.03 13.22 -4.98
N TRP A 208 11.27 12.57 -4.10
CA TRP A 208 11.19 12.87 -2.65
C TRP A 208 12.30 12.22 -1.84
N GLN A 209 13.15 11.40 -2.47
CA GLN A 209 14.25 10.75 -1.79
C GLN A 209 15.36 11.75 -1.44
N ALA A 210 15.80 11.74 -0.18
CA ALA A 210 16.98 12.43 0.28
C ALA A 210 18.04 11.42 0.75
N LEU A 211 19.31 11.80 0.60
CA LEU A 211 20.47 11.04 1.05
C LEU A 211 21.08 11.76 2.24
N LEU A 212 21.20 11.07 3.39
CA LEU A 212 21.81 11.59 4.61
C LEU A 212 23.22 11.04 4.77
N GLN A 213 24.19 11.93 4.93
CA GLN A 213 25.59 11.62 5.20
C GLN A 213 26.01 12.10 6.59
N TYR A 214 26.89 11.35 7.21
CA TYR A 214 27.59 11.75 8.42
C TYR A 214 29.09 11.68 8.18
N ASP A 215 29.78 12.80 8.34
CA ASP A 215 31.21 12.95 8.03
C ASP A 215 31.56 12.47 6.61
N GLY A 216 30.73 12.84 5.63
CA GLY A 216 30.89 12.47 4.22
C GLY A 216 30.53 11.03 3.86
N VAL A 217 30.18 10.18 4.85
CA VAL A 217 29.82 8.77 4.62
C VAL A 217 28.30 8.62 4.60
N TYR A 218 27.80 7.84 3.63
CA TYR A 218 26.38 7.47 3.56
C TYR A 218 25.92 6.82 4.87
N GLN A 219 24.86 7.35 5.45
CA GLN A 219 24.35 6.90 6.73
C GLN A 219 22.91 6.34 6.61
N CYS A 220 22.02 7.11 6.02
CA CYS A 220 20.59 6.86 5.98
C CYS A 220 19.93 7.53 4.78
N GLY A 221 18.70 7.16 4.52
CA GLY A 221 17.77 7.91 3.67
C GLY A 221 17.09 9.05 4.44
N GLY A 222 16.34 9.84 3.71
CA GLY A 222 15.44 10.86 4.22
C GLY A 222 14.35 11.16 3.20
N VAL A 223 13.39 11.98 3.59
CA VAL A 223 12.25 12.38 2.77
C VAL A 223 12.15 13.88 2.71
N ILE A 224 12.03 14.40 1.51
CA ILE A 224 11.79 15.83 1.28
C ILE A 224 10.34 16.16 1.66
N LEU A 225 10.14 17.09 2.59
CA LEU A 225 8.82 17.62 2.95
C LEU A 225 8.54 18.98 2.30
N ASP A 226 9.55 19.84 2.25
CA ASP A 226 9.55 21.10 1.51
C ASP A 226 10.99 21.52 1.16
N THR A 227 11.20 22.77 0.74
CA THR A 227 12.50 23.28 0.29
C THR A 227 13.59 23.30 1.37
N GLN A 228 13.22 23.23 2.63
CA GLN A 228 14.16 23.38 3.76
C GLN A 228 14.00 22.30 4.82
N TRP A 229 13.03 21.39 4.69
CA TRP A 229 12.74 20.38 5.69
C TRP A 229 12.85 18.96 5.16
N ILE A 230 13.62 18.14 5.86
CA ILE A 230 13.82 16.71 5.59
C ILE A 230 13.34 15.92 6.80
N LEU A 231 12.54 14.88 6.55
CA LEU A 231 12.14 13.92 7.56
C LEU A 231 13.02 12.67 7.44
N THR A 232 13.45 12.12 8.57
CA THR A 232 14.24 10.89 8.63
C THR A 232 13.93 10.12 9.92
N ALA A 233 14.54 8.97 10.13
CA ALA A 233 14.46 8.22 11.38
C ALA A 233 15.34 8.84 12.48
N ALA A 234 14.86 8.83 13.72
CA ALA A 234 15.61 9.36 14.85
C ALA A 234 16.91 8.59 15.11
N HIS A 235 16.90 7.26 14.95
CA HIS A 235 18.10 6.44 15.15
C HIS A 235 19.24 6.79 14.19
N CYS A 236 18.94 7.38 13.04
CA CYS A 236 19.94 7.83 12.07
C CYS A 236 20.84 8.94 12.58
N ILE A 237 20.31 9.76 13.50
CA ILE A 237 20.96 10.98 14.01
C ILE A 237 21.16 10.97 15.53
N TRP A 238 20.66 9.94 16.21
CA TRP A 238 20.82 9.79 17.66
C TRP A 238 22.28 9.76 18.06
N ASN A 239 22.66 10.60 19.03
CA ASN A 239 24.05 10.76 19.54
C ASN A 239 25.09 11.15 18.47
N LYS A 240 24.69 11.83 17.39
CA LYS A 240 25.59 12.34 16.36
C LYS A 240 25.74 13.86 16.46
N ASP A 241 26.92 14.35 16.08
CA ASP A 241 27.16 15.78 15.96
C ASP A 241 26.43 16.34 14.72
N PRO A 242 25.46 17.26 14.89
CA PRO A 242 24.74 17.84 13.76
C PRO A 242 25.62 18.58 12.75
N SER A 243 26.81 19.09 13.20
CA SER A 243 27.74 19.81 12.31
C SER A 243 28.36 18.93 11.22
N LEU A 244 28.43 17.62 11.45
CA LEU A 244 28.92 16.61 10.50
C LEU A 244 27.82 16.01 9.62
N LEU A 245 26.56 16.39 9.87
CA LEU A 245 25.43 15.91 9.08
C LEU A 245 25.26 16.76 7.81
N GLN A 246 25.05 16.08 6.70
CA GLN A 246 24.75 16.68 5.38
C GLN A 246 23.62 15.93 4.71
N VAL A 247 22.82 16.65 3.93
CA VAL A 247 21.74 16.08 3.12
C VAL A 247 21.99 16.41 1.66
N THR A 248 21.85 15.41 0.78
CA THR A 248 21.81 15.59 -0.67
C THR A 248 20.43 15.22 -1.20
N VAL A 249 19.80 16.10 -1.97
CA VAL A 249 18.57 15.86 -2.70
C VAL A 249 18.87 15.81 -4.19
N GLY A 250 18.03 15.14 -5.00
CA GLY A 250 18.28 14.94 -6.42
C GLY A 250 19.38 13.93 -6.75
N GLU A 251 19.82 13.14 -5.75
CA GLU A 251 20.79 12.06 -5.90
C GLU A 251 20.15 10.82 -6.54
N HIS A 252 20.88 10.15 -7.42
CA HIS A 252 20.44 8.92 -8.05
C HIS A 252 21.53 7.84 -8.04
N ILE A 253 22.75 8.18 -8.51
CA ILE A 253 23.91 7.29 -8.48
C ILE A 253 24.93 7.86 -7.51
N ARG A 254 25.04 7.29 -6.30
CA ARG A 254 26.07 7.69 -5.33
C ARG A 254 27.45 7.59 -5.97
N ASP A 255 28.35 8.43 -5.59
CA ASP A 255 29.73 8.50 -6.09
C ASP A 255 29.86 8.97 -7.55
N LYS A 256 28.77 9.44 -8.17
CA LYS A 256 28.77 10.01 -9.50
C LYS A 256 28.03 11.35 -9.50
N ASN A 257 28.73 12.42 -9.89
CA ASN A 257 28.06 13.71 -10.11
C ASN A 257 27.28 13.66 -11.43
N GLU A 258 25.95 13.68 -11.33
CA GLU A 258 25.04 13.69 -12.47
C GLU A 258 24.51 15.10 -12.80
N GLY A 259 24.90 16.11 -11.98
CA GLY A 259 24.51 17.51 -12.10
C GLY A 259 23.11 17.84 -11.60
N THR A 260 22.46 16.89 -10.91
CA THR A 260 21.12 17.06 -10.33
C THR A 260 21.12 17.14 -8.81
N GLU A 261 22.25 16.84 -8.20
CA GLU A 261 22.46 16.77 -6.76
C GLU A 261 22.56 18.18 -6.13
N GLN A 262 21.88 18.35 -5.04
CA GLN A 262 21.92 19.56 -4.26
C GLN A 262 22.25 19.22 -2.81
N MET A 263 23.51 19.41 -2.40
CA MET A 263 23.96 19.18 -1.03
C MET A 263 23.67 20.38 -0.13
N ARG A 264 23.20 20.11 1.10
CA ARG A 264 22.92 21.12 2.12
C ARG A 264 23.43 20.66 3.48
N LYS A 265 23.99 21.59 4.25
CA LYS A 265 24.28 21.40 5.67
C LYS A 265 22.99 21.53 6.48
N ILE A 266 22.98 20.92 7.65
CA ILE A 266 21.86 20.98 8.59
C ILE A 266 22.08 22.16 9.53
N SER A 267 21.04 22.97 9.75
CA SER A 267 21.05 24.06 10.70
C SER A 267 20.50 23.67 12.06
N ARG A 268 19.48 22.82 12.08
CA ARG A 268 18.82 22.34 13.29
C ARG A 268 18.33 20.91 13.12
N VAL A 269 18.33 20.17 14.23
CA VAL A 269 17.84 18.80 14.35
C VAL A 269 16.74 18.77 15.40
N PHE A 270 15.61 18.17 15.08
CA PHE A 270 14.48 17.99 15.98
C PHE A 270 14.17 16.48 16.08
N LEU A 271 14.65 15.86 17.16
CA LEU A 271 14.25 14.50 17.51
C LEU A 271 12.84 14.53 18.08
N HIS A 272 12.02 13.53 17.73
CA HIS A 272 10.71 13.41 18.36
C HIS A 272 10.86 13.20 19.88
N PRO A 273 10.18 13.97 20.75
CA PRO A 273 10.42 13.97 22.19
C PRO A 273 10.12 12.64 22.88
N ARG A 274 9.29 11.78 22.25
CA ARG A 274 8.97 10.43 22.72
C ARG A 274 9.80 9.33 22.05
N TYR A 275 10.85 9.69 21.31
CA TYR A 275 11.72 8.67 20.74
C TYR A 275 12.34 7.81 21.81
N ASN A 276 12.18 6.50 21.70
CA ASN A 276 12.77 5.52 22.59
C ASN A 276 13.72 4.60 21.82
N HIS A 277 15.01 4.76 22.08
CA HIS A 277 16.05 4.01 21.40
C HIS A 277 15.96 2.49 21.62
N SER A 278 15.50 2.05 22.80
CA SER A 278 15.44 0.62 23.13
C SER A 278 14.28 -0.11 22.44
N SER A 279 13.15 0.57 22.25
CA SER A 279 11.95 0.00 21.61
C SER A 279 11.78 0.45 20.16
N SER A 280 12.57 1.41 19.70
CA SER A 280 12.40 2.13 18.44
C SER A 280 11.02 2.77 18.29
N ASP A 281 10.31 3.03 19.38
CA ASP A 281 9.04 3.76 19.31
C ASP A 281 9.28 5.23 19.01
N SER A 282 8.39 5.82 18.20
CA SER A 282 8.46 7.21 17.78
C SER A 282 9.79 7.57 17.08
N ASP A 283 10.31 6.65 16.29
CA ASP A 283 11.57 6.75 15.57
C ASP A 283 11.47 7.74 14.40
N LEU A 284 11.52 9.02 14.73
CA LEU A 284 11.29 10.10 13.78
C LEU A 284 12.11 11.34 14.16
N ALA A 285 12.67 12.02 13.16
CA ALA A 285 13.39 13.26 13.31
C ALA A 285 13.19 14.20 12.12
N LEU A 286 13.12 15.50 12.38
CA LEU A 286 13.12 16.56 11.39
C LEU A 286 14.48 17.25 11.35
N LEU A 287 14.94 17.49 10.13
CA LEU A 287 16.18 18.21 9.84
C LEU A 287 15.82 19.52 9.11
N ARG A 288 16.21 20.64 9.68
CA ARG A 288 16.14 21.92 9.01
C ARG A 288 17.44 22.19 8.28
N LEU A 289 17.38 22.46 7.00
CA LEU A 289 18.54 22.78 6.17
C LEU A 289 19.02 24.21 6.43
N HIS A 290 20.33 24.45 6.34
CA HIS A 290 20.90 25.79 6.51
C HIS A 290 20.41 26.76 5.41
N ARG A 291 20.23 26.27 4.18
CA ARG A 291 19.68 27.00 3.04
C ARG A 291 18.71 26.12 2.30
N PRO A 292 17.63 26.67 1.75
CA PRO A 292 16.71 25.89 0.94
C PRO A 292 17.41 25.33 -0.31
N PHE A 293 16.92 24.23 -0.81
CA PHE A 293 17.26 23.74 -2.14
C PHE A 293 16.21 24.22 -3.15
N THR A 294 16.53 24.09 -4.45
CA THR A 294 15.61 24.43 -5.53
C THR A 294 14.79 23.20 -5.91
N ILE A 295 13.46 23.31 -5.82
CA ILE A 295 12.56 22.26 -6.31
C ILE A 295 12.70 22.16 -7.82
N ASN A 296 12.86 20.95 -8.32
CA ASN A 296 12.96 20.63 -9.75
C ASN A 296 12.49 19.18 -9.98
N THR A 297 12.55 18.70 -11.21
CA THR A 297 12.13 17.34 -11.62
C THR A 297 12.74 16.22 -10.76
N PHE A 298 13.91 16.43 -10.16
CA PHE A 298 14.66 15.42 -9.41
C PHE A 298 14.58 15.60 -7.89
N ALA A 299 14.00 16.70 -7.43
CA ALA A 299 13.85 17.02 -6.02
C ALA A 299 12.47 17.66 -5.78
N ILE A 300 11.47 16.82 -5.50
CA ILE A 300 10.06 17.18 -5.27
C ILE A 300 9.63 16.62 -3.92
N PRO A 301 8.92 17.38 -3.07
CA PRO A 301 8.41 16.88 -1.79
C PRO A 301 7.40 15.73 -1.96
N ALA A 302 7.37 14.78 -1.03
CA ALA A 302 6.23 13.88 -0.87
C ALA A 302 5.06 14.64 -0.24
N CYS A 303 3.81 14.32 -0.64
CA CYS A 303 2.66 14.90 0.05
C CYS A 303 2.51 14.30 1.45
N LEU A 304 2.24 15.15 2.43
CA LEU A 304 1.86 14.71 3.77
C LEU A 304 0.33 14.53 3.85
N PRO A 305 -0.15 13.55 4.64
CA PRO A 305 -1.55 13.56 5.08
C PRO A 305 -1.87 14.86 5.83
N PRO A 306 -3.15 15.28 5.89
CA PRO A 306 -3.53 16.49 6.62
C PRO A 306 -3.33 16.31 8.13
N ALA A 307 -3.00 17.41 8.85
CA ALA A 307 -2.78 17.41 10.29
C ALA A 307 -4.07 17.58 11.13
N ASN A 308 -5.23 17.71 10.51
CA ASN A 308 -6.50 18.03 11.16
C ASN A 308 -7.46 16.81 11.23
N ALA A 309 -8.71 17.05 11.69
CA ALA A 309 -9.74 16.01 11.80
C ALA A 309 -10.00 15.24 10.49
N SER A 310 -9.80 15.87 9.33
CA SER A 310 -9.86 15.22 8.00
C SER A 310 -8.82 14.12 7.81
N SER A 311 -7.76 14.12 8.61
CA SER A 311 -6.71 13.10 8.61
C SER A 311 -7.26 11.70 8.80
N LYS A 312 -8.22 11.51 9.71
CA LYS A 312 -8.74 10.17 10.04
C LYS A 312 -9.43 9.51 8.84
N SER A 313 -10.24 10.25 8.10
CA SER A 313 -10.94 9.72 6.93
C SER A 313 -9.96 9.44 5.78
N PHE A 314 -9.10 10.41 5.46
CA PHE A 314 -8.09 10.23 4.40
C PHE A 314 -7.11 9.10 4.73
N MET A 315 -6.74 8.93 6.00
CA MET A 315 -5.86 7.82 6.41
C MET A 315 -6.54 6.45 6.29
N ARG A 316 -7.86 6.34 6.51
CA ARG A 316 -8.59 5.10 6.20
C ARG A 316 -8.50 4.79 4.71
N THR A 317 -8.68 5.79 3.87
CA THR A 317 -8.55 5.66 2.41
C THR A 317 -7.13 5.24 2.01
N LEU A 318 -6.09 5.91 2.50
CA LEU A 318 -4.71 5.49 2.25
C LEU A 318 -4.43 4.08 2.80
N ASN A 319 -5.03 3.72 3.94
CA ASN A 319 -4.87 2.39 4.53
C ASN A 319 -5.58 1.29 3.74
N SER A 320 -6.61 1.62 2.94
CA SER A 320 -7.24 0.66 2.02
C SER A 320 -6.39 0.36 0.79
N VAL A 321 -5.44 1.24 0.45
CA VAL A 321 -4.47 0.97 -0.63
C VAL A 321 -3.44 -0.04 -0.12
N ARG A 322 -3.48 -1.24 -0.67
CA ARG A 322 -2.64 -2.36 -0.19
C ARG A 322 -1.16 -2.15 -0.45
N MET A 323 -0.79 -1.58 -1.60
CA MET A 323 0.61 -1.44 -2.02
C MET A 323 1.18 -0.08 -1.65
N SER A 324 2.40 -0.08 -1.17
CA SER A 324 3.20 1.12 -0.93
C SER A 324 4.60 0.92 -1.50
N THR A 325 5.27 1.99 -1.85
CA THR A 325 6.62 1.94 -2.44
C THR A 325 7.63 2.49 -1.45
N VAL A 326 8.65 1.70 -1.15
CA VAL A 326 9.84 2.11 -0.42
C VAL A 326 10.96 2.40 -1.41
N SER A 327 11.83 3.35 -1.12
CA SER A 327 13.02 3.63 -1.92
C SER A 327 14.23 3.94 -1.05
N GLY A 328 15.43 3.66 -1.58
CA GLY A 328 16.69 3.91 -0.90
C GLY A 328 17.90 3.27 -1.59
N TRP A 329 19.08 3.44 -0.99
CA TRP A 329 20.35 2.85 -1.43
C TRP A 329 20.83 1.75 -0.49
N GLY A 330 19.93 1.12 0.21
CA GLY A 330 20.23 0.03 1.13
C GLY A 330 20.82 -1.20 0.45
N ARG A 331 21.07 -2.23 1.24
CA ARG A 331 21.65 -3.48 0.74
C ARG A 331 20.66 -4.21 -0.17
N LEU A 332 21.14 -4.69 -1.30
CA LEU A 332 20.34 -5.49 -2.24
C LEU A 332 20.10 -6.93 -1.76
N ALA A 333 20.86 -7.37 -0.78
CA ALA A 333 20.72 -8.67 -0.12
C ALA A 333 21.24 -8.58 1.31
N ALA A 334 20.85 -9.49 2.19
CA ALA A 334 21.19 -9.48 3.62
C ALA A 334 22.69 -9.33 3.92
N SER A 335 23.57 -9.87 3.07
CA SER A 335 25.03 -9.78 3.20
C SER A 335 25.69 -9.00 2.04
N GLY A 336 24.89 -8.37 1.15
CA GLY A 336 25.40 -7.61 0.01
C GLY A 336 25.90 -6.21 0.39
N PRO A 337 26.66 -5.53 -0.50
CA PRO A 337 26.99 -4.13 -0.32
C PRO A 337 25.74 -3.27 -0.51
N PRO A 338 25.71 -2.03 0.04
CA PRO A 338 24.68 -1.04 -0.29
C PRO A 338 24.69 -0.72 -1.79
N SER A 339 23.51 -0.46 -2.35
CA SER A 339 23.38 -0.08 -3.76
C SER A 339 24.03 1.27 -4.03
N LEU A 340 24.71 1.39 -5.16
CA LEU A 340 25.18 2.69 -5.65
C LEU A 340 24.04 3.47 -6.35
N ILE A 341 23.10 2.74 -6.96
CA ILE A 341 21.98 3.32 -7.71
C ILE A 341 20.73 3.25 -6.84
N LEU A 342 19.95 4.32 -6.82
CA LEU A 342 18.70 4.39 -6.07
C LEU A 342 17.75 3.26 -6.49
N GLN A 343 17.29 2.48 -5.52
CA GLN A 343 16.36 1.36 -5.69
C GLN A 343 14.96 1.76 -5.24
N ARG A 344 13.95 1.06 -5.74
CA ARG A 344 12.58 1.10 -5.24
C ARG A 344 11.98 -0.30 -5.18
N LEU A 345 11.03 -0.49 -4.29
CA LEU A 345 10.33 -1.76 -4.11
C LEU A 345 8.88 -1.49 -3.73
N GLU A 346 7.95 -2.11 -4.43
CA GLU A 346 6.54 -2.13 -4.02
C GLU A 346 6.31 -3.24 -3.00
N LEU A 347 5.71 -2.89 -1.86
CA LEU A 347 5.44 -3.78 -0.75
C LEU A 347 3.96 -3.76 -0.36
N PRO A 348 3.35 -4.92 -0.10
CA PRO A 348 2.03 -4.97 0.50
C PRO A 348 2.11 -4.52 1.97
N ARG A 349 1.16 -3.67 2.37
CA ARG A 349 0.99 -3.35 3.78
C ARG A 349 0.32 -4.51 4.50
N VAL A 350 0.77 -4.78 5.71
CA VAL A 350 0.33 -5.88 6.55
C VAL A 350 -0.41 -5.31 7.75
N SER A 351 -1.46 -6.00 8.21
CA SER A 351 -2.16 -5.60 9.43
C SER A 351 -1.23 -5.70 10.63
N GLN A 352 -1.49 -4.88 11.65
CA GLN A 352 -0.68 -4.91 12.88
C GLN A 352 -0.80 -6.25 13.60
N GLU A 353 -1.99 -6.84 13.57
CA GLU A 353 -2.31 -8.13 14.16
C GLU A 353 -1.52 -9.25 13.48
N GLU A 354 -1.55 -9.31 12.17
CA GLU A 354 -0.80 -10.29 11.36
C GLU A 354 0.71 -10.12 11.55
N CYS A 355 1.20 -8.89 11.47
CA CYS A 355 2.62 -8.59 11.66
C CYS A 355 3.10 -9.04 13.05
N LYS A 356 2.33 -8.75 14.11
CA LYS A 356 2.65 -9.17 15.48
C LYS A 356 2.60 -10.68 15.66
N GLN A 357 1.58 -11.34 15.12
CA GLN A 357 1.41 -12.80 15.24
C GLN A 357 2.54 -13.57 14.56
N ARG A 358 2.91 -13.17 13.34
CA ARG A 358 3.92 -13.88 12.55
C ARG A 358 5.34 -13.56 12.99
N SER A 359 5.66 -12.28 13.20
CA SER A 359 7.03 -11.86 13.50
C SER A 359 7.39 -11.91 14.99
N GLY A 360 6.39 -12.01 15.89
CA GLY A 360 6.59 -11.92 17.35
C GLY A 360 7.14 -10.56 17.80
N LEU A 361 7.00 -9.50 16.97
CA LEU A 361 7.54 -8.18 17.27
C LEU A 361 6.65 -7.41 18.27
N ALA A 362 7.27 -6.67 19.16
CA ALA A 362 6.58 -5.72 20.04
C ALA A 362 6.27 -4.43 19.29
N LEU A 363 5.13 -4.39 18.60
CA LEU A 363 4.69 -3.25 17.80
C LEU A 363 3.85 -2.28 18.62
N THR A 364 4.09 -0.99 18.46
CA THR A 364 3.27 0.10 19.01
C THR A 364 2.29 0.64 17.95
N SER A 365 1.33 1.46 18.38
CA SER A 365 0.42 2.16 17.45
C SER A 365 1.14 3.12 16.50
N ASN A 366 2.36 3.53 16.86
CA ASN A 366 3.21 4.43 16.07
C ASN A 366 3.97 3.73 14.94
N MET A 367 3.81 2.41 14.81
CA MET A 367 4.48 1.58 13.83
C MET A 367 3.50 1.02 12.81
N LEU A 368 3.97 0.71 11.63
CA LEU A 368 3.27 -0.04 10.60
C LEU A 368 4.19 -1.08 9.97
N CYS A 369 3.62 -2.13 9.41
CA CYS A 369 4.37 -3.19 8.75
C CYS A 369 4.05 -3.22 7.25
N ALA A 370 5.09 -3.55 6.47
CA ALA A 370 4.94 -3.88 5.05
C ALA A 370 5.99 -4.92 4.66
N GLY A 371 5.66 -5.77 3.71
CA GLY A 371 6.54 -6.84 3.24
C GLY A 371 5.76 -8.02 2.69
N PHE A 372 6.46 -8.94 2.07
CA PHE A 372 5.91 -10.20 1.55
C PHE A 372 6.05 -11.31 2.59
N GLU A 373 5.05 -12.18 2.69
CA GLU A 373 5.05 -13.32 3.60
C GLU A 373 6.19 -14.30 3.30
N GLU A 374 6.44 -14.55 2.01
CA GLU A 374 7.48 -15.47 1.56
C GLU A 374 8.90 -14.93 1.79
N GLY A 375 9.03 -13.68 2.19
CA GLY A 375 10.32 -13.00 2.29
C GLY A 375 10.94 -12.69 0.92
N GLY A 376 12.26 -12.63 0.85
CA GLY A 376 13.01 -12.42 -0.40
C GLY A 376 13.06 -10.97 -0.88
N ARG A 377 12.22 -10.07 -0.31
CA ARG A 377 12.13 -8.66 -0.69
C ARG A 377 11.67 -7.80 0.48
N ASP A 378 12.53 -6.90 0.91
CA ASP A 378 12.24 -5.96 1.99
C ASP A 378 13.17 -4.75 1.89
N ALA A 379 12.81 -3.65 2.56
CA ALA A 379 13.76 -2.58 2.86
C ALA A 379 14.88 -3.12 3.75
N CYS A 380 16.12 -2.78 3.43
CA CYS A 380 17.28 -3.36 4.09
C CYS A 380 18.13 -2.30 4.80
N GLN A 381 19.18 -2.76 5.48
CA GLN A 381 20.14 -1.88 6.13
C GLN A 381 20.71 -0.86 5.13
N GLY A 382 20.56 0.41 5.48
CA GLY A 382 20.90 1.56 4.63
C GLY A 382 19.67 2.28 4.06
N ASP A 383 18.49 1.64 4.02
CA ASP A 383 17.24 2.32 3.65
C ASP A 383 16.61 3.09 4.84
N SER A 384 17.14 2.90 6.05
CA SER A 384 16.72 3.57 7.28
C SER A 384 16.49 5.07 7.07
N GLY A 385 15.39 5.59 7.57
CA GLY A 385 15.02 7.00 7.41
C GLY A 385 14.41 7.34 6.04
N GLY A 386 14.47 6.43 5.07
CA GLY A 386 13.89 6.61 3.74
C GLY A 386 12.36 6.54 3.71
N PRO A 387 11.74 6.96 2.59
CA PRO A 387 10.29 7.06 2.44
C PRO A 387 9.62 5.72 2.15
N LEU A 388 8.48 5.48 2.79
CA LEU A 388 7.44 4.58 2.32
C LEU A 388 6.27 5.44 1.85
N VAL A 389 6.02 5.47 0.54
CA VAL A 389 4.98 6.29 -0.07
C VAL A 389 3.87 5.44 -0.67
N THR A 390 2.65 5.96 -0.65
CA THR A 390 1.47 5.29 -1.20
C THR A 390 0.87 6.14 -2.30
N LEU A 391 0.69 5.56 -3.48
CA LEU A 391 0.01 6.22 -4.58
C LEU A 391 -1.50 6.22 -4.33
N TYR A 392 -2.09 7.39 -4.23
CA TYR A 392 -3.54 7.54 -4.21
C TYR A 392 -3.97 8.46 -5.35
N LYS A 393 -4.79 7.92 -6.25
CA LYS A 393 -5.15 8.57 -7.52
C LYS A 393 -3.87 9.00 -8.28
N SER A 394 -3.60 10.29 -8.38
CA SER A 394 -2.46 10.83 -9.16
C SER A 394 -1.28 11.28 -8.30
N SER A 395 -1.36 11.19 -6.98
CA SER A 395 -0.38 11.78 -6.06
C SER A 395 0.19 10.78 -5.06
N TRP A 396 1.47 10.91 -4.75
CA TRP A 396 2.19 10.07 -3.79
C TRP A 396 2.17 10.71 -2.40
N PHE A 397 1.64 9.99 -1.42
CA PHE A 397 1.56 10.42 -0.03
C PHE A 397 2.53 9.64 0.84
N LEU A 398 3.24 10.36 1.71
CA LEU A 398 4.13 9.75 2.69
C LEU A 398 3.31 9.04 3.77
N THR A 399 3.50 7.74 3.89
CA THR A 399 2.77 6.89 4.85
C THR A 399 3.65 6.31 5.93
N GLY A 400 4.93 6.11 5.65
CA GLY A 400 5.89 5.56 6.60
C GLY A 400 7.31 6.07 6.38
N ILE A 401 8.14 5.92 7.42
CA ILE A 401 9.59 6.09 7.39
C ILE A 401 10.24 4.76 7.74
N VAL A 402 11.20 4.31 6.96
CA VAL A 402 11.95 3.07 7.23
C VAL A 402 12.61 3.19 8.60
N SER A 403 12.25 2.30 9.52
CA SER A 403 12.76 2.34 10.89
C SER A 403 13.66 1.13 11.19
N TRP A 404 13.12 -0.07 11.32
CA TRP A 404 13.89 -1.25 11.68
C TRP A 404 13.26 -2.55 11.14
N GLY A 405 14.04 -3.65 11.17
CA GLY A 405 13.56 -4.98 10.82
C GLY A 405 14.52 -6.05 11.37
N ARG A 406 14.01 -7.21 11.71
CA ARG A 406 14.82 -8.36 12.14
C ARG A 406 15.31 -9.16 10.93
N GLY A 407 16.31 -8.64 10.22
CA GLY A 407 16.89 -9.31 9.07
C GLY A 407 16.17 -8.97 7.77
N CYS A 408 16.95 -8.50 6.79
CA CYS A 408 16.43 -8.11 5.49
C CYS A 408 15.86 -9.33 4.76
N ALA A 409 14.63 -9.21 4.28
CA ALA A 409 14.00 -10.15 3.36
C ALA A 409 13.89 -11.62 3.86
N ARG A 410 13.86 -11.86 5.18
CA ARG A 410 13.59 -13.18 5.71
C ARG A 410 12.10 -13.49 5.66
N ALA A 411 11.73 -14.71 5.33
CA ALA A 411 10.36 -15.19 5.40
C ALA A 411 9.77 -14.94 6.80
N GLU A 412 8.48 -14.61 6.86
CA GLU A 412 7.71 -14.30 8.08
C GLU A 412 8.15 -13.05 8.86
N LEU A 413 9.18 -12.33 8.39
CA LEU A 413 9.63 -11.08 9.00
C LEU A 413 9.30 -9.92 8.07
N TYR A 414 8.47 -9.01 8.55
CA TYR A 414 8.08 -7.80 7.84
C TYR A 414 8.96 -6.62 8.23
N GLY A 415 9.17 -5.70 7.29
CA GLY A 415 9.77 -4.40 7.59
C GLY A 415 8.87 -3.57 8.49
N VAL A 416 9.47 -2.89 9.46
CA VAL A 416 8.77 -2.00 10.39
C VAL A 416 9.10 -0.55 10.06
N TYR A 417 8.07 0.24 9.92
CA TYR A 417 8.11 1.64 9.53
C TYR A 417 7.48 2.51 10.61
N THR A 418 8.00 3.69 10.83
CA THR A 418 7.32 4.71 11.65
C THR A 418 6.08 5.18 10.90
N ARG A 419 4.90 5.10 11.52
CA ARG A 419 3.62 5.50 10.97
C ARG A 419 3.50 7.03 10.92
N VAL A 420 3.72 7.64 9.76
CA VAL A 420 3.75 9.11 9.60
C VAL A 420 2.47 9.78 10.07
N SER A 421 1.30 9.17 9.84
CA SER A 421 0.02 9.75 10.25
C SER A 421 -0.12 9.99 11.77
N ALA A 422 0.66 9.29 12.58
CA ALA A 422 0.68 9.51 14.03
C ALA A 422 1.46 10.77 14.45
N PHE A 423 2.20 11.37 13.53
CA PHE A 423 3.15 12.44 13.81
C PHE A 423 2.94 13.70 12.98
N VAL A 424 1.93 13.76 12.13
CA VAL A 424 1.70 14.89 11.21
C VAL A 424 1.51 16.20 11.98
N GLU A 425 0.80 16.18 13.11
CA GLU A 425 0.63 17.35 13.97
C GLU A 425 2.00 17.85 14.47
N TRP A 426 2.82 16.97 15.06
CA TRP A 426 4.16 17.33 15.51
C TRP A 426 5.04 17.86 14.37
N ILE A 427 4.99 17.24 13.18
CA ILE A 427 5.72 17.69 12.00
C ILE A 427 5.28 19.11 11.63
N SER A 428 3.97 19.36 11.55
CA SER A 428 3.41 20.65 11.19
C SER A 428 3.76 21.73 12.23
N ASP A 429 3.68 21.40 13.52
CA ASP A 429 4.00 22.34 14.61
C ASP A 429 5.47 22.78 14.56
N ILE A 430 6.39 21.83 14.32
CA ILE A 430 7.81 22.15 14.20
C ILE A 430 8.10 23.02 12.97
N ILE A 431 7.54 22.66 11.82
CA ILE A 431 7.75 23.41 10.57
C ILE A 431 7.19 24.84 10.69
N ASN A 432 5.98 24.99 11.24
CA ASN A 432 5.31 26.29 11.35
C ASN A 432 5.95 27.20 12.43
N SER A 433 6.62 26.63 13.43
CA SER A 433 7.21 27.39 14.55
C SER A 433 8.66 27.77 14.32
N ASN A 434 9.32 27.32 13.27
CA ASN A 434 10.74 27.50 12.99
C ASN A 434 11.03 27.89 11.55
#